data_eb351dc68f55444e297114c424523d0c
#
_entry.id   eb351dc68f55444e297114c424523d0c
#
_cell.length_a   1.000
_cell.length_b   1.000
_cell.length_c   1.000
_cell.angle_alpha   90.00
_cell.angle_beta   90.00
_cell.angle_gamma   90.00
#
_symmetry.space_group_name_H-M   'P 1'
#
loop_
_entity.id
_entity.type
_entity.pdbx_description
1 polymer ?
#
loop_
_entity_poly.entity_id
_entity_poly.type
_entity_poly.pdbx_seq_one_letter_code
_entity_poly.pdbx_strand_id
1 'polypeptide(L)'
;MEKIADIIESIANEKGLEIEDVKERVIRAIINTAKKIYGENYEYDAVIDNATKTLHLYQKITVVEDGDERLAEDNEHFLSISEAKKVDSGVEIGDELTYELSTDNLGRTAAQTLHKELEYHIQRLMEEKIFQKYQDMVGHMVFGSVTRVDSEENTFIEIDELRAVMPRKNRIKGEKFKPGDVVKAVIKSVYIDKSMGIKVELSRTSPKFLEALLKAEVPEIKDGLVLIAASARIPGERAKVALVATSPNVDPVGATVGTKGVRINAVTKELNGENIDAIEYSAEPAILITRAMAPAIISSVKIGEDGKAVVSLVTEQKSKAIG
;
A
#
# COMPACT_ATOMS: atom_id res chain seq x y z
N MET A 1 -37.16 15.02 -3.02
CA MET A 1 -35.88 14.81 -2.30
C MET A 1 -35.19 13.65 -2.96
N GLU A 2 -33.95 13.82 -3.42
CA GLU A 2 -33.17 12.70 -3.95
C GLU A 2 -33.07 11.61 -2.88
N LYS A 3 -33.27 10.36 -3.26
CA LYS A 3 -33.17 9.25 -2.33
C LYS A 3 -31.69 9.07 -1.96
N ILE A 4 -31.39 8.77 -0.72
CA ILE A 4 -29.99 8.63 -0.22
C ILE A 4 -29.17 7.65 -1.05
N ALA A 5 -29.79 6.59 -1.56
CA ALA A 5 -29.14 5.63 -2.43
C ALA A 5 -28.67 6.25 -3.75
N ASP A 6 -29.44 7.17 -4.34
CA ASP A 6 -29.08 7.84 -5.58
C ASP A 6 -27.89 8.79 -5.36
N ILE A 7 -27.81 9.42 -4.17
CA ILE A 7 -26.64 10.24 -3.76
C ILE A 7 -25.40 9.37 -3.62
N ILE A 8 -25.52 8.19 -3.00
CA ILE A 8 -24.41 7.24 -2.85
C ILE A 8 -23.89 6.79 -4.22
N GLU A 9 -24.78 6.39 -5.12
CA GLU A 9 -24.42 6.00 -6.48
C GLU A 9 -23.74 7.15 -7.25
N SER A 10 -24.25 8.38 -7.10
CA SER A 10 -23.66 9.58 -7.72
C SER A 10 -22.24 9.83 -7.22
N ILE A 11 -22.02 9.80 -5.91
CA ILE A 11 -20.68 9.98 -5.31
C ILE A 11 -19.72 8.87 -5.76
N ALA A 12 -20.19 7.61 -5.74
CA ALA A 12 -19.37 6.46 -6.15
C ALA A 12 -18.91 6.61 -7.61
N ASN A 13 -19.83 6.94 -8.51
CA ASN A 13 -19.53 7.14 -9.94
C ASN A 13 -18.61 8.36 -10.17
N GLU A 14 -18.89 9.50 -9.53
CA GLU A 14 -18.09 10.71 -9.70
C GLU A 14 -16.65 10.54 -9.21
N LYS A 15 -16.46 9.82 -8.09
CA LYS A 15 -15.16 9.64 -7.46
C LYS A 15 -14.46 8.33 -7.85
N GLY A 16 -15.09 7.48 -8.66
CA GLY A 16 -14.54 6.17 -9.04
C GLY A 16 -14.38 5.21 -7.86
N LEU A 17 -15.34 5.23 -6.92
CA LEU A 17 -15.35 4.41 -5.71
C LEU A 17 -16.36 3.27 -5.81
N GLU A 18 -16.16 2.22 -5.02
CA GLU A 18 -17.14 1.15 -4.90
C GLU A 18 -18.37 1.62 -4.12
N ILE A 19 -19.57 1.26 -4.58
CA ILE A 19 -20.84 1.70 -3.98
C ILE A 19 -20.95 1.29 -2.51
N GLU A 20 -20.56 0.05 -2.17
CA GLU A 20 -20.64 -0.44 -0.79
C GLU A 20 -19.67 0.30 0.15
N ASP A 21 -18.47 0.65 -0.32
CA ASP A 21 -17.51 1.46 0.46
C ASP A 21 -18.09 2.86 0.74
N VAL A 22 -18.68 3.49 -0.27
CA VAL A 22 -19.33 4.81 -0.12
C VAL A 22 -20.51 4.73 0.83
N LYS A 23 -21.35 3.69 0.70
CA LYS A 23 -22.49 3.44 1.59
C LYS A 23 -22.08 3.35 3.05
N GLU A 24 -21.04 2.57 3.35
CA GLU A 24 -20.49 2.45 4.70
C GLU A 24 -20.05 3.81 5.27
N ARG A 25 -19.37 4.64 4.45
CA ARG A 25 -18.91 5.97 4.87
C ARG A 25 -20.06 6.94 5.07
N VAL A 26 -21.09 6.87 4.25
CA VAL A 26 -22.30 7.68 4.41
C VAL A 26 -23.03 7.31 5.71
N ILE A 27 -23.18 6.03 6.00
CA ILE A 27 -23.77 5.54 7.26
C ILE A 27 -22.97 6.08 8.46
N ARG A 28 -21.64 5.99 8.44
CA ARG A 28 -20.77 6.55 9.50
C ARG A 28 -20.94 8.06 9.67
N ALA A 29 -21.03 8.81 8.56
CA ALA A 29 -21.25 10.25 8.62
C ALA A 29 -22.59 10.60 9.28
N ILE A 30 -23.62 9.83 8.98
CA ILE A 30 -24.95 10.00 9.58
C ILE A 30 -24.92 9.70 11.08
N ILE A 31 -24.30 8.60 11.48
CA ILE A 31 -24.14 8.24 12.90
C ILE A 31 -23.36 9.31 13.65
N ASN A 32 -22.23 9.80 13.08
CA ASN A 32 -21.45 10.87 13.70
C ASN A 32 -22.22 12.19 13.79
N THR A 33 -23.06 12.47 12.81
CA THR A 33 -23.94 13.62 12.83
C THR A 33 -25.00 13.47 13.93
N ALA A 34 -25.60 12.28 14.07
CA ALA A 34 -26.57 11.99 15.13
C ALA A 34 -25.93 12.18 16.51
N LYS A 35 -24.74 11.66 16.75
CA LYS A 35 -23.98 11.86 17.99
C LYS A 35 -23.80 13.34 18.34
N LYS A 36 -23.46 14.17 17.37
CA LYS A 36 -23.25 15.62 17.59
C LYS A 36 -24.54 16.40 17.86
N ILE A 37 -25.68 15.89 17.39
CA ILE A 37 -26.96 16.59 17.50
C ILE A 37 -27.75 16.09 18.70
N TYR A 38 -27.82 14.78 18.87
CA TYR A 38 -28.67 14.15 19.91
C TYR A 38 -27.88 13.73 21.16
N GLY A 39 -26.54 13.71 21.11
CA GLY A 39 -25.67 13.43 22.26
C GLY A 39 -24.56 12.42 21.93
N GLU A 40 -23.35 12.70 22.41
CA GLU A 40 -22.15 11.89 22.11
C GLU A 40 -22.09 10.58 22.92
N ASN A 41 -22.80 10.50 24.03
CA ASN A 41 -22.76 9.38 24.96
C ASN A 41 -23.65 8.20 24.56
N TYR A 42 -24.41 8.35 23.46
CA TYR A 42 -25.42 7.38 23.06
C TYR A 42 -25.02 6.63 21.81
N GLU A 43 -25.56 5.43 21.67
CA GLU A 43 -25.33 4.59 20.51
C GLU A 43 -26.42 4.80 19.47
N TYR A 44 -26.00 5.00 18.24
CA TYR A 44 -26.86 5.18 17.08
C TYR A 44 -26.54 4.14 16.03
N ASP A 45 -27.55 3.74 15.27
CA ASP A 45 -27.42 2.91 14.09
C ASP A 45 -28.19 3.53 12.92
N ALA A 46 -27.71 3.32 11.71
CA ALA A 46 -28.35 3.84 10.52
C ALA A 46 -28.41 2.75 9.44
N VAL A 47 -29.58 2.55 8.89
CA VAL A 47 -29.85 1.52 7.87
C VAL A 47 -30.44 2.16 6.62
N ILE A 48 -29.93 1.78 5.47
CA ILE A 48 -30.49 2.17 4.17
C ILE A 48 -31.28 0.98 3.65
N ASP A 49 -32.61 1.14 3.59
CA ASP A 49 -33.51 0.14 3.02
C ASP A 49 -33.28 0.06 1.50
N ASN A 50 -32.88 -1.10 1.03
CA ASN A 50 -32.58 -1.32 -0.38
C ASN A 50 -33.83 -1.31 -1.29
N ALA A 51 -35.02 -1.61 -0.74
CA ALA A 51 -36.27 -1.65 -1.50
C ALA A 51 -36.89 -0.26 -1.64
N THR A 52 -36.92 0.50 -0.56
CA THR A 52 -37.49 1.87 -0.53
C THR A 52 -36.47 2.95 -0.85
N LYS A 53 -35.16 2.61 -0.78
CA LYS A 53 -34.03 3.52 -0.91
C LYS A 53 -34.04 4.65 0.14
N THR A 54 -34.70 4.41 1.28
CA THR A 54 -34.82 5.36 2.38
C THR A 54 -33.79 5.08 3.48
N LEU A 55 -33.41 6.15 4.18
CA LEU A 55 -32.55 6.08 5.34
C LEU A 55 -33.41 6.00 6.60
N HIS A 56 -33.08 5.07 7.47
CA HIS A 56 -33.64 4.94 8.81
C HIS A 56 -32.51 5.16 9.82
N LEU A 57 -32.72 6.07 10.76
CA LEU A 57 -31.78 6.37 11.83
C LEU A 57 -32.40 5.87 13.15
N TYR A 58 -31.66 5.05 13.85
CA TYR A 58 -32.09 4.47 15.13
C TYR A 58 -31.17 4.92 16.25
N GLN A 59 -31.77 5.18 17.39
CA GLN A 59 -31.08 5.32 18.66
C GLN A 59 -31.27 4.04 19.47
N LYS A 60 -30.22 3.54 20.10
CA LYS A 60 -30.30 2.42 21.01
C LYS A 60 -30.65 2.90 22.40
N ILE A 61 -31.65 2.28 23.01
CA ILE A 61 -32.15 2.54 24.35
C ILE A 61 -31.85 1.32 25.20
N THR A 62 -31.20 1.52 26.34
CA THR A 62 -30.88 0.44 27.28
C THR A 62 -32.01 0.24 28.28
N VAL A 63 -32.44 -0.99 28.45
CA VAL A 63 -33.46 -1.36 29.44
C VAL A 63 -32.79 -1.50 30.82
N VAL A 64 -33.37 -0.79 31.80
CA VAL A 64 -32.88 -0.75 33.19
C VAL A 64 -33.95 -1.14 34.17
N GLU A 65 -33.59 -1.38 35.44
CA GLU A 65 -34.56 -1.69 36.50
C GLU A 65 -35.54 -0.55 36.76
N ASP A 66 -36.73 -0.89 37.20
CA ASP A 66 -37.71 0.11 37.66
C ASP A 66 -37.15 0.86 38.88
N GLY A 67 -36.99 2.21 38.75
CA GLY A 67 -36.43 3.04 39.81
C GLY A 67 -34.92 3.27 39.71
N ASP A 68 -34.27 2.82 38.62
CA ASP A 68 -32.87 3.19 38.33
C ASP A 68 -32.72 4.71 38.26
N GLU A 69 -31.67 5.24 38.91
CA GLU A 69 -31.43 6.69 38.97
C GLU A 69 -31.26 7.34 37.57
N ARG A 70 -30.76 6.59 36.60
CA ARG A 70 -30.58 7.04 35.21
C ARG A 70 -31.90 7.35 34.51
N LEU A 71 -33.03 6.75 34.93
CA LEU A 71 -34.37 7.09 34.39
C LEU A 71 -34.80 8.50 34.74
N ALA A 72 -34.34 9.05 35.87
CA ALA A 72 -34.70 10.39 36.30
C ALA A 72 -33.79 11.46 35.63
N GLU A 73 -32.58 11.10 35.31
CA GLU A 73 -31.59 12.00 34.68
C GLU A 73 -31.72 12.01 33.17
N ASP A 74 -32.11 10.87 32.56
CA ASP A 74 -32.06 10.69 31.11
C ASP A 74 -33.11 9.64 30.65
N ASN A 75 -34.32 10.06 30.52
CA ASN A 75 -35.45 9.20 30.09
C ASN A 75 -35.46 8.98 28.54
N GLU A 76 -34.60 9.63 27.80
CA GLU A 76 -34.48 9.45 26.33
C GLU A 76 -33.61 8.24 25.96
N HIS A 77 -32.72 7.81 26.87
CA HIS A 77 -31.73 6.78 26.59
C HIS A 77 -31.86 5.52 27.45
N PHE A 78 -32.66 5.62 28.52
CA PHE A 78 -32.95 4.51 29.38
C PHE A 78 -34.45 4.28 29.47
N LEU A 79 -34.87 3.04 29.42
CA LEU A 79 -36.27 2.63 29.53
C LEU A 79 -36.41 1.63 30.68
N SER A 80 -37.43 1.83 31.53
CA SER A 80 -37.69 0.89 32.61
C SER A 80 -38.15 -0.44 32.07
N ILE A 81 -37.82 -1.52 32.78
CA ILE A 81 -38.25 -2.88 32.38
C ILE A 81 -39.76 -3.00 32.31
N SER A 82 -40.51 -2.30 33.18
CA SER A 82 -41.95 -2.29 33.16
C SER A 82 -42.53 -1.62 31.91
N GLU A 83 -41.90 -0.60 31.40
CA GLU A 83 -42.29 0.07 30.15
C GLU A 83 -41.85 -0.73 28.93
N ALA A 84 -40.63 -1.26 28.95
CA ALA A 84 -40.06 -2.10 27.88
C ALA A 84 -40.95 -3.34 27.64
N LYS A 85 -41.43 -4.02 28.70
CA LYS A 85 -42.31 -5.18 28.60
C LYS A 85 -43.71 -4.88 28.05
N LYS A 86 -44.13 -3.61 28.01
CA LYS A 86 -45.40 -3.25 27.32
C LYS A 86 -45.25 -3.29 25.81
N VAL A 87 -44.02 -3.10 25.31
CA VAL A 87 -43.71 -3.11 23.87
C VAL A 87 -43.35 -4.52 23.43
N ASP A 88 -42.48 -5.20 24.19
CA ASP A 88 -42.06 -6.58 23.94
C ASP A 88 -41.95 -7.33 25.28
N SER A 89 -42.77 -8.36 25.47
CA SER A 89 -42.84 -9.16 26.70
C SER A 89 -41.57 -10.00 26.96
N GLY A 90 -40.73 -10.19 25.96
CA GLY A 90 -39.49 -10.99 26.03
C GLY A 90 -38.25 -10.21 26.48
N VAL A 91 -38.38 -8.92 26.74
CA VAL A 91 -37.25 -8.04 27.07
C VAL A 91 -36.77 -8.28 28.50
N GLU A 92 -35.43 -8.29 28.68
CA GLU A 92 -34.74 -8.41 29.96
C GLU A 92 -33.95 -7.13 30.28
N ILE A 93 -33.59 -6.99 31.56
CA ILE A 93 -32.75 -5.87 32.01
C ILE A 93 -31.36 -5.98 31.34
N GLY A 94 -30.91 -4.89 30.74
CA GLY A 94 -29.67 -4.83 29.99
C GLY A 94 -29.81 -5.03 28.48
N ASP A 95 -31.05 -5.35 28.02
CA ASP A 95 -31.33 -5.43 26.59
C ASP A 95 -31.28 -4.03 25.95
N GLU A 96 -30.88 -4.00 24.68
CA GLU A 96 -30.86 -2.79 23.84
C GLU A 96 -32.08 -2.80 22.91
N LEU A 97 -32.96 -1.83 23.07
CA LEU A 97 -34.04 -1.56 22.14
C LEU A 97 -33.65 -0.46 21.16
N THR A 98 -34.17 -0.53 19.94
CA THR A 98 -33.95 0.50 18.93
C THR A 98 -35.18 1.39 18.81
N TYR A 99 -34.93 2.71 18.85
CA TYR A 99 -35.96 3.72 18.64
C TYR A 99 -35.65 4.50 17.35
N GLU A 100 -36.59 4.56 16.42
CA GLU A 100 -36.43 5.28 15.18
C GLU A 100 -36.51 6.80 15.40
N LEU A 101 -35.47 7.52 15.04
CA LEU A 101 -35.42 8.97 15.10
C LEU A 101 -35.98 9.58 13.80
N SER A 102 -36.88 10.53 13.92
CA SER A 102 -37.41 11.26 12.77
C SER A 102 -36.32 12.15 12.17
N THR A 103 -36.01 11.93 10.89
CA THR A 103 -35.07 12.76 10.12
C THR A 103 -35.74 14.00 9.50
N ASP A 104 -37.07 14.13 9.58
CA ASP A 104 -37.82 15.16 8.90
C ASP A 104 -37.59 16.58 9.50
N ASN A 105 -37.20 16.65 10.77
CA ASN A 105 -36.98 17.89 11.50
C ASN A 105 -35.51 18.27 11.67
N LEU A 106 -34.61 17.63 10.93
CA LEU A 106 -33.19 17.99 10.96
C LEU A 106 -33.00 19.42 10.44
N GLY A 107 -32.76 20.36 11.34
CA GLY A 107 -32.58 21.78 11.03
C GLY A 107 -31.33 22.03 10.18
N ARG A 108 -31.17 23.30 9.77
CA ARG A 108 -30.03 23.74 8.92
C ARG A 108 -28.66 23.37 9.48
N THR A 109 -28.50 23.39 10.80
CA THR A 109 -27.27 23.03 11.50
C THR A 109 -26.92 21.54 11.32
N ALA A 110 -27.93 20.68 11.39
CA ALA A 110 -27.73 19.24 11.17
C ALA A 110 -27.32 18.93 9.72
N ALA A 111 -27.94 19.58 8.74
CA ALA A 111 -27.57 19.45 7.34
C ALA A 111 -26.13 19.91 7.07
N GLN A 112 -25.68 21.00 7.69
CA GLN A 112 -24.30 21.47 7.58
C GLN A 112 -23.30 20.53 8.26
N THR A 113 -23.68 19.94 9.40
CA THR A 113 -22.85 18.98 10.12
C THR A 113 -22.70 17.70 9.29
N LEU A 114 -23.81 17.17 8.75
CA LEU A 114 -23.80 16.03 7.88
C LEU A 114 -22.93 16.25 6.64
N HIS A 115 -23.04 17.39 6.01
CA HIS A 115 -22.21 17.73 4.84
C HIS A 115 -20.71 17.66 5.16
N LYS A 116 -20.29 18.25 6.28
CA LYS A 116 -18.88 18.20 6.72
C LYS A 116 -18.42 16.77 7.05
N GLU A 117 -19.27 15.99 7.71
CA GLU A 117 -18.96 14.59 8.01
C GLU A 117 -18.83 13.75 6.72
N LEU A 118 -19.73 13.97 5.76
CA LEU A 118 -19.66 13.30 4.45
C LEU A 118 -18.39 13.65 3.71
N GLU A 119 -18.06 14.94 3.58
CA GLU A 119 -16.81 15.39 2.95
C GLU A 119 -15.60 14.74 3.61
N TYR A 120 -15.54 14.73 4.94
CA TYR A 120 -14.44 14.11 5.69
C TYR A 120 -14.33 12.63 5.41
N HIS A 121 -15.43 11.86 5.51
CA HIS A 121 -15.41 10.40 5.33
C HIS A 121 -15.11 9.99 3.89
N ILE A 122 -15.64 10.71 2.90
CA ILE A 122 -15.35 10.43 1.47
C ILE A 122 -13.89 10.77 1.15
N GLN A 123 -13.37 11.89 1.65
CA GLN A 123 -11.97 12.25 1.47
C GLN A 123 -11.04 11.18 2.07
N ARG A 124 -11.36 10.69 3.28
CA ARG A 124 -10.61 9.60 3.91
C ARG A 124 -10.66 8.30 3.11
N LEU A 125 -11.82 7.94 2.55
CA LEU A 125 -11.95 6.77 1.69
C LEU A 125 -11.07 6.89 0.44
N MET A 126 -11.05 8.05 -0.20
CA MET A 126 -10.19 8.31 -1.35
C MET A 126 -8.71 8.17 -0.99
N GLU A 127 -8.28 8.74 0.14
CA GLU A 127 -6.90 8.60 0.64
C GLU A 127 -6.54 7.14 0.91
N GLU A 128 -7.41 6.37 1.55
CA GLU A 128 -7.20 4.95 1.81
C GLU A 128 -7.05 4.14 0.52
N LYS A 129 -7.87 4.41 -0.50
CA LYS A 129 -7.78 3.76 -1.82
C LYS A 129 -6.47 4.09 -2.53
N ILE A 130 -6.06 5.35 -2.53
CA ILE A 130 -4.78 5.78 -3.10
C ILE A 130 -3.62 5.13 -2.33
N PHE A 131 -3.67 5.14 -1.00
CA PHE A 131 -2.65 4.50 -0.18
C PHE A 131 -2.52 3.02 -0.52
N GLN A 132 -3.62 2.28 -0.56
CA GLN A 132 -3.62 0.85 -0.88
C GLN A 132 -3.06 0.59 -2.28
N LYS A 133 -3.50 1.36 -3.29
CA LYS A 133 -2.98 1.27 -4.67
C LYS A 133 -1.45 1.33 -4.70
N TYR A 134 -0.86 2.33 -4.04
CA TYR A 134 0.60 2.49 -4.06
C TYR A 134 1.32 1.53 -3.11
N GLN A 135 0.66 1.09 -2.02
CA GLN A 135 1.19 0.05 -1.15
C GLN A 135 1.35 -1.28 -1.88
N ASP A 136 0.39 -1.65 -2.71
CA ASP A 136 0.43 -2.86 -3.55
C ASP A 136 1.51 -2.77 -4.65
N MET A 137 1.89 -1.54 -5.01
CA MET A 137 2.95 -1.27 -5.98
C MET A 137 4.36 -1.18 -5.36
N VAL A 138 4.54 -1.41 -4.05
CA VAL A 138 5.87 -1.43 -3.43
C VAL A 138 6.75 -2.48 -4.11
N GLY A 139 7.95 -2.09 -4.51
CA GLY A 139 8.88 -2.92 -5.29
C GLY A 139 8.62 -2.91 -6.81
N HIS A 140 7.52 -2.35 -7.29
CA HIS A 140 7.26 -2.20 -8.73
C HIS A 140 7.87 -0.91 -9.27
N MET A 141 8.22 -0.97 -10.54
CA MET A 141 8.77 0.17 -11.26
C MET A 141 7.67 1.16 -11.64
N VAL A 142 7.96 2.43 -11.42
CA VAL A 142 7.14 3.58 -11.82
C VAL A 142 7.95 4.57 -12.63
N PHE A 143 7.24 5.40 -13.39
CA PHE A 143 7.78 6.47 -14.20
C PHE A 143 7.20 7.79 -13.67
N GLY A 144 8.01 8.81 -13.63
CA GLY A 144 7.54 10.13 -13.21
C GLY A 144 8.39 11.25 -13.73
N SER A 145 7.85 12.46 -13.71
CA SER A 145 8.55 13.67 -14.10
C SER A 145 9.09 14.39 -12.89
N VAL A 146 10.35 14.80 -12.94
CA VAL A 146 10.98 15.61 -11.90
C VAL A 146 10.34 17.00 -11.88
N THR A 147 9.79 17.38 -10.74
CA THR A 147 9.20 18.71 -10.55
C THR A 147 10.19 19.70 -9.93
N ARG A 148 11.00 19.23 -8.99
CA ARG A 148 12.06 20.03 -8.37
C ARG A 148 13.11 19.15 -7.72
N VAL A 149 14.28 19.74 -7.46
CA VAL A 149 15.33 19.19 -6.61
C VAL A 149 15.61 20.24 -5.53
N ASP A 150 15.65 19.81 -4.25
CA ASP A 150 15.93 20.74 -3.14
C ASP A 150 17.43 20.89 -2.88
N SER A 151 17.77 21.71 -1.88
CA SER A 151 19.16 21.98 -1.48
C SER A 151 19.89 20.77 -0.88
N GLU A 152 19.13 19.77 -0.39
CA GLU A 152 19.67 18.50 0.13
C GLU A 152 19.78 17.43 -0.97
N GLU A 153 19.50 17.82 -2.21
CA GLU A 153 19.48 16.96 -3.39
C GLU A 153 18.40 15.87 -3.35
N ASN A 154 17.32 16.05 -2.56
CA ASN A 154 16.15 15.23 -2.68
C ASN A 154 15.38 15.58 -3.96
N THR A 155 15.02 14.57 -4.74
CA THR A 155 14.32 14.75 -6.01
C THR A 155 12.84 14.51 -5.82
N PHE A 156 12.02 15.49 -6.17
CA PHE A 156 10.56 15.41 -6.11
C PHE A 156 10.04 15.05 -7.50
N ILE A 157 9.21 14.02 -7.56
CA ILE A 157 8.79 13.37 -8.79
C ILE A 157 7.27 13.27 -8.76
N GLU A 158 6.63 13.67 -9.85
CA GLU A 158 5.19 13.50 -10.04
C GLU A 158 4.92 12.18 -10.75
N ILE A 159 4.12 11.34 -10.11
CA ILE A 159 3.68 10.04 -10.64
C ILE A 159 2.16 10.08 -10.68
N ASP A 160 1.57 10.03 -11.87
CA ASP A 160 0.13 10.27 -12.06
C ASP A 160 -0.29 11.57 -11.35
N GLU A 161 -1.17 11.49 -10.35
CA GLU A 161 -1.64 12.63 -9.56
C GLU A 161 -0.92 12.78 -8.21
N LEU A 162 0.08 11.91 -7.92
CA LEU A 162 0.74 11.86 -6.63
C LEU A 162 2.17 12.42 -6.68
N ARG A 163 2.56 13.13 -5.64
CA ARG A 163 3.94 13.60 -5.45
C ARG A 163 4.75 12.58 -4.66
N ALA A 164 5.76 12.03 -5.31
CA ALA A 164 6.73 11.14 -4.70
C ALA A 164 8.05 11.87 -4.42
N VAL A 165 8.84 11.33 -3.52
CA VAL A 165 10.18 11.82 -3.21
C VAL A 165 11.21 10.69 -3.36
N MET A 166 12.30 11.00 -4.02
CA MET A 166 13.51 10.16 -4.05
C MET A 166 14.61 10.88 -3.26
N PRO A 167 14.82 10.50 -1.98
CA PRO A 167 15.91 11.07 -1.19
C PRO A 167 17.26 10.84 -1.86
N ARG A 168 18.23 11.71 -1.59
CA ARG A 168 19.60 11.59 -2.13
C ARG A 168 20.21 10.19 -1.92
N LYS A 169 20.00 9.57 -0.76
CA LYS A 169 20.47 8.21 -0.43
C LYS A 169 19.90 7.10 -1.31
N ASN A 170 18.75 7.36 -1.95
CA ASN A 170 18.07 6.41 -2.84
C ASN A 170 18.38 6.67 -4.32
N ARG A 171 19.23 7.64 -4.63
CA ARG A 171 19.74 7.96 -5.96
C ARG A 171 21.10 7.29 -6.15
N ILE A 172 21.37 6.77 -7.33
CA ILE A 172 22.70 6.21 -7.66
C ILE A 172 23.72 7.34 -7.60
N LYS A 173 24.90 7.06 -7.03
CA LYS A 173 25.97 8.04 -6.90
C LYS A 173 26.38 8.57 -8.28
N GLY A 174 26.46 9.88 -8.40
CA GLY A 174 26.81 10.55 -9.66
C GLY A 174 25.64 10.93 -10.55
N GLU A 175 24.44 10.40 -10.32
CA GLU A 175 23.24 10.85 -11.03
C GLU A 175 22.85 12.28 -10.62
N LYS A 176 22.43 13.06 -11.60
CA LYS A 176 21.90 14.41 -11.39
C LYS A 176 20.62 14.55 -12.18
N PHE A 177 19.57 14.95 -11.48
CA PHE A 177 18.27 15.21 -12.08
C PHE A 177 17.94 16.70 -12.04
N LYS A 178 17.18 17.15 -13.01
CA LYS A 178 16.68 18.52 -13.11
C LYS A 178 15.16 18.50 -13.39
N PRO A 179 14.44 19.57 -13.07
CA PRO A 179 13.02 19.70 -13.43
C PRO A 179 12.79 19.42 -14.92
N GLY A 180 11.78 18.60 -15.20
CA GLY A 180 11.43 18.15 -16.54
C GLY A 180 12.05 16.80 -16.97
N ASP A 181 13.03 16.28 -16.23
CA ASP A 181 13.57 14.94 -16.53
C ASP A 181 12.51 13.87 -16.21
N VAL A 182 12.49 12.83 -17.04
CA VAL A 182 11.69 11.62 -16.77
C VAL A 182 12.56 10.59 -16.05
N VAL A 183 12.09 10.10 -14.92
CA VAL A 183 12.83 9.19 -14.06
C VAL A 183 12.07 7.87 -13.91
N LYS A 184 12.82 6.77 -14.04
CA LYS A 184 12.37 5.42 -13.66
C LYS A 184 12.88 5.12 -12.25
N ALA A 185 12.04 4.60 -11.39
CA ALA A 185 12.41 4.15 -10.05
C ALA A 185 11.45 3.09 -9.55
N VAL A 186 11.77 2.41 -8.46
CA VAL A 186 10.80 1.55 -7.76
C VAL A 186 10.22 2.30 -6.57
N ILE A 187 8.98 1.98 -6.24
CA ILE A 187 8.38 2.40 -4.98
C ILE A 187 9.06 1.61 -3.87
N LYS A 188 9.73 2.32 -2.97
CA LYS A 188 10.42 1.73 -1.83
C LYS A 188 9.50 1.57 -0.63
N SER A 189 8.72 2.60 -0.35
CA SER A 189 7.76 2.62 0.75
C SER A 189 6.66 3.64 0.51
N VAL A 190 5.52 3.40 1.12
CA VAL A 190 4.37 4.30 1.15
C VAL A 190 3.98 4.49 2.61
N TYR A 191 3.76 5.73 3.02
CA TYR A 191 3.36 6.06 4.39
C TYR A 191 2.47 7.30 4.41
N ILE A 192 1.73 7.47 5.50
CA ILE A 192 0.87 8.61 5.70
C ILE A 192 1.58 9.60 6.63
N ASP A 193 1.86 10.79 6.13
CA ASP A 193 2.32 11.91 6.93
C ASP A 193 1.11 12.68 7.47
N LYS A 194 1.12 12.99 8.78
CA LYS A 194 -0.02 13.67 9.43
C LYS A 194 -0.32 15.06 8.87
N SER A 195 0.68 15.74 8.33
CA SER A 195 0.58 17.11 7.81
C SER A 195 0.45 17.20 6.30
N MET A 196 0.96 16.23 5.58
CA MET A 196 1.13 16.29 4.13
C MET A 196 0.44 15.15 3.36
N GLY A 197 -0.31 14.27 4.06
CA GLY A 197 -1.02 13.17 3.45
C GLY A 197 -0.12 12.01 3.02
N ILE A 198 -0.48 11.33 1.92
CA ILE A 198 0.23 10.16 1.42
C ILE A 198 1.60 10.56 0.86
N LYS A 199 2.63 9.86 1.31
CA LYS A 199 4.00 9.99 0.84
C LYS A 199 4.46 8.71 0.19
N VAL A 200 5.05 8.81 -0.98
CA VAL A 200 5.68 7.71 -1.70
C VAL A 200 7.18 7.99 -1.78
N GLU A 201 7.98 7.09 -1.21
CA GLU A 201 9.44 7.13 -1.31
C GLU A 201 9.90 6.25 -2.47
N LEU A 202 10.66 6.81 -3.38
CA LEU A 202 11.22 6.12 -4.52
C LEU A 202 12.68 5.75 -4.30
N SER A 203 13.14 4.72 -5.02
CA SER A 203 14.52 4.27 -4.98
C SER A 203 15.02 3.78 -6.33
N ARG A 204 16.25 4.19 -6.67
CA ARG A 204 17.07 3.66 -7.77
C ARG A 204 18.22 2.80 -7.23
N THR A 205 18.43 2.79 -5.90
CA THR A 205 19.47 2.01 -5.24
C THR A 205 18.99 0.65 -4.72
N SER A 206 17.68 0.44 -4.65
CA SER A 206 17.08 -0.84 -4.22
C SER A 206 17.44 -1.98 -5.18
N PRO A 207 17.72 -3.21 -4.68
CA PRO A 207 17.80 -4.40 -5.53
C PRO A 207 16.55 -4.65 -6.38
N LYS A 208 15.38 -4.27 -5.87
CA LYS A 208 14.11 -4.36 -6.60
C LYS A 208 14.08 -3.52 -7.87
N PHE A 209 14.86 -2.44 -7.95
CA PHE A 209 14.96 -1.65 -9.16
C PHE A 209 15.70 -2.41 -10.27
N LEU A 210 16.81 -3.08 -9.93
CA LEU A 210 17.51 -3.97 -10.87
C LEU A 210 16.59 -5.11 -11.35
N GLU A 211 15.90 -5.78 -10.41
CA GLU A 211 14.97 -6.87 -10.74
C GLU A 211 13.83 -6.39 -11.67
N ALA A 212 13.26 -5.21 -11.40
CA ALA A 212 12.21 -4.63 -12.23
C ALA A 212 12.70 -4.25 -13.64
N LEU A 213 13.92 -3.73 -13.77
CA LEU A 213 14.53 -3.45 -15.07
C LEU A 213 14.79 -4.72 -15.85
N LEU A 214 15.33 -5.76 -15.21
CA LEU A 214 15.52 -7.06 -15.85
C LEU A 214 14.19 -7.66 -16.32
N LYS A 215 13.14 -7.56 -15.51
CA LYS A 215 11.79 -8.01 -15.90
C LYS A 215 11.24 -7.23 -17.09
N ALA A 216 11.57 -5.96 -17.23
CA ALA A 216 11.15 -5.14 -18.36
C ALA A 216 11.90 -5.47 -19.66
N GLU A 217 13.21 -5.78 -19.56
CA GLU A 217 14.08 -6.02 -20.73
C GLU A 217 14.13 -7.49 -21.17
N VAL A 218 13.80 -8.42 -20.28
CA VAL A 218 13.92 -9.89 -20.54
C VAL A 218 12.54 -10.53 -20.56
N PRO A 219 12.00 -10.85 -21.75
CA PRO A 219 10.69 -11.47 -21.89
C PRO A 219 10.54 -12.76 -21.08
N GLU A 220 11.57 -13.60 -21.05
CA GLU A 220 11.56 -14.87 -20.31
C GLU A 220 11.39 -14.67 -18.80
N ILE A 221 11.87 -13.54 -18.24
CA ILE A 221 11.64 -13.17 -16.84
C ILE A 221 10.22 -12.64 -16.66
N LYS A 222 9.74 -11.83 -17.61
CA LYS A 222 8.37 -11.30 -17.59
C LYS A 222 7.33 -12.42 -17.63
N ASP A 223 7.58 -13.44 -18.46
CA ASP A 223 6.67 -14.56 -18.69
C ASP A 223 6.82 -15.69 -17.65
N GLY A 224 7.76 -15.53 -16.69
CA GLY A 224 7.99 -16.49 -15.62
C GLY A 224 8.75 -17.77 -16.05
N LEU A 225 9.34 -17.80 -17.25
CA LEU A 225 10.19 -18.90 -17.70
C LEU A 225 11.59 -18.87 -17.04
N VAL A 226 12.01 -17.67 -16.64
CA VAL A 226 13.22 -17.43 -15.85
C VAL A 226 12.82 -16.66 -14.60
N LEU A 227 13.28 -17.09 -13.44
CA LEU A 227 13.05 -16.45 -12.16
C LEU A 227 14.34 -15.86 -11.61
N ILE A 228 14.27 -14.70 -10.98
CA ILE A 228 15.37 -14.12 -10.21
C ILE A 228 15.27 -14.70 -8.79
N ALA A 229 16.14 -15.66 -8.47
CA ALA A 229 16.17 -16.31 -7.17
C ALA A 229 16.81 -15.43 -6.09
N ALA A 230 17.84 -14.66 -6.46
CA ALA A 230 18.51 -13.71 -5.57
C ALA A 230 19.17 -12.61 -6.40
N SER A 231 19.29 -11.43 -5.78
CA SER A 231 20.03 -10.29 -6.33
C SER A 231 20.80 -9.56 -5.24
N ALA A 232 21.99 -9.09 -5.57
CA ALA A 232 22.80 -8.24 -4.71
C ALA A 232 23.48 -7.17 -5.56
N ARG A 233 23.55 -5.94 -5.05
CA ARG A 233 24.17 -4.84 -5.80
C ARG A 233 24.86 -3.81 -4.90
N ILE A 234 25.87 -3.19 -5.46
CA ILE A 234 26.45 -1.94 -5.02
C ILE A 234 26.04 -0.91 -6.10
N PRO A 235 25.06 -0.03 -5.79
CA PRO A 235 24.43 0.82 -6.79
C PRO A 235 25.42 1.68 -7.58
N GLY A 236 25.38 1.60 -8.91
CA GLY A 236 26.26 2.33 -9.82
C GLY A 236 27.64 1.69 -10.01
N GLU A 237 27.95 0.59 -9.32
CA GLU A 237 29.25 -0.10 -9.43
C GLU A 237 29.06 -1.50 -10.01
N ARG A 238 28.43 -2.40 -9.27
CA ARG A 238 28.22 -3.78 -9.70
C ARG A 238 26.98 -4.40 -9.10
N ALA A 239 26.49 -5.42 -9.79
CA ALA A 239 25.43 -6.29 -9.29
C ALA A 239 25.68 -7.75 -9.69
N LYS A 240 25.11 -8.67 -8.92
CA LYS A 240 24.98 -10.07 -9.28
C LYS A 240 23.53 -10.49 -9.15
N VAL A 241 23.05 -11.26 -10.14
CA VAL A 241 21.72 -11.84 -10.16
C VAL A 241 21.83 -13.34 -10.35
N ALA A 242 21.22 -14.10 -9.45
CA ALA A 242 21.13 -15.54 -9.52
C ALA A 242 19.79 -15.93 -10.13
N LEU A 243 19.82 -16.66 -11.23
CA LEU A 243 18.69 -16.97 -12.08
C LEU A 243 18.39 -18.47 -12.08
N VAL A 244 17.13 -18.81 -12.16
CA VAL A 244 16.68 -20.20 -12.32
C VAL A 244 15.67 -20.30 -13.44
N ALA A 245 15.82 -21.31 -14.30
CA ALA A 245 14.83 -21.62 -15.33
C ALA A 245 13.72 -22.51 -14.76
N THR A 246 12.49 -22.25 -15.15
CA THR A 246 11.33 -23.09 -14.81
C THR A 246 11.15 -24.26 -15.78
N SER A 247 11.90 -24.24 -16.89
CA SER A 247 11.91 -25.29 -17.91
C SER A 247 13.34 -25.66 -18.28
N PRO A 248 13.65 -26.98 -18.48
CA PRO A 248 14.99 -27.43 -18.81
C PRO A 248 15.50 -26.95 -20.18
N ASN A 249 14.61 -26.48 -21.04
CA ASN A 249 14.96 -26.01 -22.38
C ASN A 249 15.33 -24.51 -22.43
N VAL A 250 15.33 -23.83 -21.30
CA VAL A 250 15.65 -22.39 -21.20
C VAL A 250 16.98 -22.23 -20.49
N ASP A 251 17.91 -21.56 -21.15
CA ASP A 251 19.15 -21.06 -20.51
C ASP A 251 18.85 -19.74 -19.80
N PRO A 252 18.81 -19.72 -18.45
CA PRO A 252 18.43 -18.52 -17.72
C PRO A 252 19.45 -17.39 -17.85
N VAL A 253 20.73 -17.71 -17.96
CA VAL A 253 21.81 -16.72 -18.08
C VAL A 253 21.83 -16.15 -19.51
N GLY A 254 21.82 -17.05 -20.52
CA GLY A 254 21.80 -16.63 -21.92
C GLY A 254 20.58 -15.79 -22.28
N ALA A 255 19.39 -16.15 -21.78
CA ALA A 255 18.17 -15.37 -21.96
C ALA A 255 18.26 -13.96 -21.34
N THR A 256 18.85 -13.86 -20.16
CA THR A 256 19.01 -12.57 -19.46
C THR A 256 20.05 -11.68 -20.09
N VAL A 257 21.19 -12.23 -20.47
CA VAL A 257 22.26 -11.49 -21.14
C VAL A 257 21.81 -11.01 -22.52
N GLY A 258 21.15 -11.88 -23.26
CA GLY A 258 20.69 -11.63 -24.63
C GLY A 258 21.82 -11.70 -25.65
N THR A 259 21.47 -11.72 -26.93
CA THR A 259 22.43 -11.78 -28.04
C THR A 259 23.41 -10.63 -27.97
N LYS A 260 24.71 -10.93 -27.89
CA LYS A 260 25.79 -9.91 -27.74
C LYS A 260 25.61 -8.97 -26.53
N GLY A 261 24.90 -9.42 -25.49
CA GLY A 261 24.67 -8.62 -24.27
C GLY A 261 23.68 -7.49 -24.39
N VAL A 262 22.87 -7.42 -25.44
CA VAL A 262 21.97 -6.28 -25.71
C VAL A 262 21.03 -6.02 -24.55
N ARG A 263 20.42 -7.05 -23.95
CA ARG A 263 19.46 -6.91 -22.85
C ARG A 263 20.11 -6.41 -21.57
N ILE A 264 21.19 -7.08 -21.15
CA ILE A 264 21.89 -6.72 -19.91
C ILE A 264 22.54 -5.32 -20.01
N ASN A 265 23.03 -4.95 -21.20
CA ASN A 265 23.62 -3.62 -21.46
C ASN A 265 22.58 -2.52 -21.39
N ALA A 266 21.32 -2.77 -21.79
CA ALA A 266 20.24 -1.82 -21.63
C ALA A 266 19.98 -1.51 -20.14
N VAL A 267 19.98 -2.54 -19.30
CA VAL A 267 19.85 -2.39 -17.84
C VAL A 267 21.07 -1.69 -17.24
N THR A 268 22.29 -2.09 -17.63
CA THR A 268 23.54 -1.43 -17.21
C THR A 268 23.52 0.07 -17.50
N LYS A 269 23.06 0.46 -18.67
CA LYS A 269 22.94 1.87 -19.06
C LYS A 269 21.96 2.64 -18.18
N GLU A 270 20.80 2.05 -17.86
CA GLU A 270 19.83 2.67 -16.98
C GLU A 270 20.36 2.81 -15.55
N LEU A 271 21.22 1.89 -15.11
CA LEU A 271 21.85 1.89 -13.78
C LEU A 271 23.18 2.66 -13.73
N ASN A 272 23.33 3.66 -14.60
CA ASN A 272 24.51 4.54 -14.62
C ASN A 272 25.86 3.80 -14.80
N GLY A 273 25.86 2.73 -15.58
CA GLY A 273 27.07 1.95 -15.88
C GLY A 273 27.36 0.81 -14.90
N GLU A 274 26.42 0.44 -14.04
CA GLU A 274 26.56 -0.67 -13.10
C GLU A 274 26.84 -1.99 -13.85
N ASN A 275 27.94 -2.67 -13.51
CA ASN A 275 28.30 -3.94 -14.12
C ASN A 275 27.46 -5.08 -13.54
N ILE A 276 26.71 -5.79 -14.39
CA ILE A 276 25.73 -6.80 -13.95
C ILE A 276 26.23 -8.18 -14.38
N ASP A 277 26.50 -9.04 -13.41
CA ASP A 277 26.86 -10.45 -13.62
C ASP A 277 25.62 -11.33 -13.40
N ALA A 278 25.21 -12.06 -14.42
CA ALA A 278 24.17 -13.08 -14.35
C ALA A 278 24.79 -14.45 -14.08
N ILE A 279 24.30 -15.14 -13.05
CA ILE A 279 24.72 -16.49 -12.70
C ILE A 279 23.52 -17.42 -12.59
N GLU A 280 23.74 -18.72 -12.81
CA GLU A 280 22.71 -19.71 -12.56
C GLU A 280 22.62 -20.02 -11.06
N TYR A 281 21.41 -19.98 -10.51
CA TYR A 281 21.15 -20.30 -9.11
C TYR A 281 21.41 -21.78 -8.82
N SER A 282 21.86 -22.07 -7.61
CA SER A 282 21.92 -23.44 -7.07
C SER A 282 21.43 -23.44 -5.63
N ALA A 283 20.61 -24.41 -5.28
CA ALA A 283 20.17 -24.63 -3.90
C ALA A 283 21.34 -25.12 -3.00
N GLU A 284 22.42 -25.66 -3.61
CA GLU A 284 23.61 -26.04 -2.88
C GLU A 284 24.51 -24.82 -2.65
N PRO A 285 24.70 -24.39 -1.39
CA PRO A 285 25.40 -23.13 -1.07
C PRO A 285 26.83 -23.08 -1.60
N ALA A 286 27.57 -24.19 -1.59
CA ALA A 286 28.94 -24.24 -2.09
C ALA A 286 29.01 -23.97 -3.61
N ILE A 287 28.07 -24.49 -4.37
CA ILE A 287 27.96 -24.24 -5.82
C ILE A 287 27.55 -22.79 -6.08
N LEU A 288 26.55 -22.27 -5.35
CA LEU A 288 26.09 -20.89 -5.49
C LEU A 288 27.24 -19.90 -5.20
N ILE A 289 28.00 -20.13 -4.12
CA ILE A 289 29.15 -19.30 -3.76
C ILE A 289 30.21 -19.36 -4.86
N THR A 290 30.51 -20.55 -5.38
CA THR A 290 31.48 -20.73 -6.48
C THR A 290 31.07 -19.92 -7.70
N ARG A 291 29.81 -20.00 -8.12
CA ARG A 291 29.27 -19.20 -9.24
C ARG A 291 29.29 -17.70 -8.96
N ALA A 292 28.94 -17.32 -7.74
CA ALA A 292 28.90 -15.92 -7.33
C ALA A 292 30.30 -15.27 -7.26
N MET A 293 31.34 -16.07 -7.03
CA MET A 293 32.73 -15.58 -7.02
C MET A 293 33.33 -15.36 -8.40
N ALA A 294 32.67 -15.81 -9.48
CA ALA A 294 33.13 -15.54 -10.84
C ALA A 294 33.29 -14.02 -11.08
N PRO A 295 34.33 -13.56 -11.81
CA PRO A 295 35.28 -14.32 -12.62
C PRO A 295 36.48 -14.92 -11.85
N ALA A 296 36.53 -14.84 -10.52
CA ALA A 296 37.59 -15.48 -9.76
C ALA A 296 37.48 -17.02 -9.82
N ILE A 297 38.60 -17.68 -10.03
CA ILE A 297 38.69 -19.13 -9.99
C ILE A 297 38.99 -19.55 -8.55
N ILE A 298 38.08 -20.30 -7.94
CA ILE A 298 38.23 -20.77 -6.57
C ILE A 298 38.60 -22.23 -6.52
N SER A 299 39.41 -22.62 -5.51
CA SER A 299 39.88 -23.98 -5.35
C SER A 299 38.92 -24.84 -4.56
N SER A 300 38.31 -24.27 -3.50
CA SER A 300 37.31 -24.97 -2.69
C SER A 300 36.45 -24.00 -1.89
N VAL A 301 35.24 -24.44 -1.53
CA VAL A 301 34.35 -23.79 -0.58
C VAL A 301 34.05 -24.76 0.54
N LYS A 302 34.24 -24.34 1.80
CA LYS A 302 33.87 -25.08 3.00
C LYS A 302 32.90 -24.24 3.79
N ILE A 303 31.77 -24.82 4.19
CA ILE A 303 30.75 -24.15 5.00
C ILE A 303 30.81 -24.76 6.39
N GLY A 304 31.06 -23.94 7.40
CA GLY A 304 31.07 -24.37 8.80
C GLY A 304 29.66 -24.50 9.37
N GLU A 305 29.58 -25.18 10.52
CA GLU A 305 28.31 -25.34 11.27
C GLU A 305 27.73 -23.99 11.75
N ASP A 306 28.58 -22.97 11.88
CA ASP A 306 28.21 -21.58 12.19
C ASP A 306 27.65 -20.79 10.99
N GLY A 307 27.48 -21.43 9.83
CA GLY A 307 27.01 -20.82 8.60
C GLY A 307 28.05 -19.94 7.87
N LYS A 308 29.29 -19.89 8.35
CA LYS A 308 30.36 -19.18 7.66
C LYS A 308 30.95 -20.02 6.52
N ALA A 309 31.14 -19.37 5.37
CA ALA A 309 31.79 -19.97 4.22
C ALA A 309 33.26 -19.56 4.18
N VAL A 310 34.15 -20.54 4.08
CA VAL A 310 35.58 -20.33 3.83
C VAL A 310 35.87 -20.69 2.38
N VAL A 311 36.32 -19.68 1.61
CA VAL A 311 36.67 -19.85 0.20
C VAL A 311 38.18 -19.86 0.05
N SER A 312 38.71 -20.91 -0.53
CA SER A 312 40.13 -21.06 -0.83
C SER A 312 40.40 -20.78 -2.29
N LEU A 313 41.42 -20.01 -2.58
CA LEU A 313 41.84 -19.64 -3.92
C LEU A 313 43.36 -19.43 -3.98
N VAL A 314 43.93 -19.46 -5.19
CA VAL A 314 45.34 -19.11 -5.39
C VAL A 314 45.52 -17.60 -5.30
N THR A 315 46.73 -17.16 -4.89
CA THR A 315 47.04 -15.74 -4.62
C THR A 315 46.74 -14.82 -5.81
N GLU A 316 46.98 -15.29 -7.02
CA GLU A 316 46.70 -14.52 -8.25
C GLU A 316 45.23 -14.21 -8.48
N GLN A 317 44.33 -14.99 -7.87
CA GLN A 317 42.87 -14.76 -7.96
C GLN A 317 42.31 -13.83 -6.87
N LYS A 318 43.15 -13.45 -5.88
CA LYS A 318 42.70 -12.69 -4.70
C LYS A 318 42.03 -11.36 -5.07
N SER A 319 42.62 -10.58 -5.95
CA SER A 319 42.09 -9.28 -6.36
C SER A 319 40.73 -9.43 -7.09
N LYS A 320 40.57 -10.48 -7.91
CA LYS A 320 39.32 -10.77 -8.61
C LYS A 320 38.23 -11.24 -7.64
N ALA A 321 38.59 -11.95 -6.57
CA ALA A 321 37.68 -12.45 -5.56
C ALA A 321 37.18 -11.37 -4.61
N ILE A 322 38.06 -10.41 -4.28
CA ILE A 322 37.67 -9.26 -3.42
C ILE A 322 36.86 -8.23 -4.20
N GLY A 323 37.17 -8.05 -5.46
CA GLY A 323 36.43 -7.16 -6.39
C GLY A 323 37.00 -5.78 -6.50
#